data_67dc8c9266082c4cb6a1b011c3ab9f70
#
_entry.id   67dc8c9266082c4cb6a1b011c3ab9f70
#
_cell.length_a   1.000
_cell.length_b   1.000
_cell.length_c   1.000
_cell.angle_alpha   90.00
_cell.angle_beta   90.00
_cell.angle_gamma   90.00
#
_symmetry.space_group_name_H-M   'P 1'
#
loop_
_entity.id
_entity.type
_entity.pdbx_description
1 polymer ?
#
loop_
_entity_poly.entity_id
_entity_poly.type
_entity_poly.pdbx_seq_one_letter_code
_entity_poly.pdbx_strand_id
1 'polypeptide(L)'
;MRRTTWAIACVIAAAVTAFPARARAQDTTAAPGVRLGLNYQAGTKPGVIVLPVQDEYGDDSLRTIVQRDLDYSDRLTVIALDSRTLKGLTPALGGKINFPLVGKFGAALLIRLTPTSTGLHVAAYDVAKGDLLQSDQFLFDRRDRDWRFALHGISDQIENWVFGKRGIAQTRIAYVDDGTLHIVDSDGAETRKITTGRGALSPAWSPSGESVVYTVLGNAGTQVEELDVRTGRTRRISQIRAGLNITPVYQPNGNAILYAQGTGNGTDLVLANLDSSGAHKITAGKGTDNTSPSYSPDGRQIAFISGKSGQPQVYIMDADGTNVQLLTPYTAGTRSYRASPDWSPDGQAVAYEQQNGNFQIWTIDLRDRSPKQLTSEGENEDPSWAPDGRHIVFSSTRSGDKQLWILDCESGRARQLTHNKGARLAAWSPVLSNPEVGSYSQ
;
A
#
# COMPACT_ATOMS: atom_id res chain seq x y z
N MET A 1 15.66 -86.58 -12.24
CA MET A 1 14.25 -86.84 -12.56
C MET A 1 13.65 -85.52 -13.06
N ARG A 2 13.12 -85.60 -14.25
CA ARG A 2 12.48 -84.48 -15.03
C ARG A 2 11.20 -83.95 -14.35
N ARG A 3 10.91 -82.67 -14.44
CA ARG A 3 9.59 -82.19 -14.86
C ARG A 3 9.67 -80.67 -15.29
N THR A 4 9.49 -80.54 -16.57
CA THR A 4 9.17 -79.33 -17.32
C THR A 4 7.82 -78.82 -16.93
N THR A 5 7.67 -77.44 -16.77
CA THR A 5 6.36 -76.75 -16.81
C THR A 5 6.48 -75.50 -17.60
N TRP A 6 5.60 -75.42 -18.56
CA TRP A 6 5.42 -74.36 -19.55
C TRP A 6 4.90 -73.05 -18.93
N ALA A 7 5.45 -71.92 -19.33
CA ALA A 7 4.91 -70.61 -19.04
C ALA A 7 4.15 -70.10 -20.29
N ILE A 8 2.86 -69.86 -20.10
CA ILE A 8 1.98 -69.21 -21.09
C ILE A 8 2.13 -67.71 -20.90
N ALA A 9 2.63 -67.00 -21.93
CA ALA A 9 2.65 -65.55 -21.97
C ALA A 9 1.29 -65.03 -22.45
N CYS A 10 0.54 -64.38 -21.57
CA CYS A 10 -0.62 -63.56 -21.95
C CYS A 10 -0.15 -62.14 -22.25
N VAL A 11 -0.20 -61.76 -23.51
CA VAL A 11 -0.06 -60.37 -23.98
C VAL A 11 -1.40 -59.70 -23.75
N ILE A 12 -1.46 -58.77 -22.78
CA ILE A 12 -2.60 -57.87 -22.63
C ILE A 12 -2.24 -56.53 -23.35
N ALA A 13 -2.85 -56.31 -24.48
CA ALA A 13 -2.80 -55.03 -25.16
C ALA A 13 -3.70 -54.01 -24.39
N ALA A 14 -3.09 -53.06 -23.66
CA ALA A 14 -3.79 -51.96 -23.06
C ALA A 14 -4.06 -50.87 -24.12
N ALA A 15 -5.29 -50.74 -24.57
CA ALA A 15 -5.76 -49.63 -25.37
C ALA A 15 -5.83 -48.39 -24.47
N VAL A 16 -4.91 -47.42 -24.68
CA VAL A 16 -4.97 -46.11 -24.05
C VAL A 16 -6.00 -45.27 -24.80
N THR A 17 -7.22 -45.19 -24.25
CA THR A 17 -8.22 -44.19 -24.68
C THR A 17 -7.87 -42.83 -24.05
N ALA A 18 -7.30 -41.95 -24.83
CA ALA A 18 -7.12 -40.56 -24.45
C ALA A 18 -8.48 -39.87 -24.33
N PHE A 19 -8.95 -39.65 -23.11
CA PHE A 19 -10.06 -38.73 -22.87
C PHE A 19 -9.53 -37.28 -22.91
N PRO A 20 -10.15 -36.38 -23.67
CA PRO A 20 -9.79 -34.99 -23.62
C PRO A 20 -10.17 -34.45 -22.22
N ALA A 21 -9.16 -33.97 -21.46
CA ALA A 21 -9.38 -33.26 -20.22
C ALA A 21 -10.22 -32.00 -20.55
N ARG A 22 -11.50 -32.02 -20.25
CA ARG A 22 -12.33 -30.81 -20.20
C ARG A 22 -11.80 -30.00 -19.03
N ALA A 23 -11.10 -28.89 -19.32
CA ALA A 23 -10.86 -27.83 -18.38
C ALA A 23 -12.22 -27.36 -17.85
N ARG A 24 -12.52 -27.69 -16.59
CA ARG A 24 -13.62 -27.05 -15.88
C ARG A 24 -13.22 -25.58 -15.71
N ALA A 25 -13.86 -24.70 -16.46
CA ALA A 25 -13.91 -23.29 -16.11
C ALA A 25 -14.47 -23.20 -14.68
N GLN A 26 -13.67 -22.66 -13.76
CA GLN A 26 -14.19 -22.26 -12.46
C GLN A 26 -15.18 -21.12 -12.71
N ASP A 27 -16.45 -21.43 -12.50
CA ASP A 27 -17.54 -20.46 -12.42
C ASP A 27 -17.32 -19.63 -11.14
N THR A 28 -16.53 -18.57 -11.25
CA THR A 28 -16.57 -17.50 -10.26
C THR A 28 -17.79 -16.67 -10.60
N THR A 29 -18.88 -16.90 -9.89
CA THR A 29 -20.02 -15.96 -9.81
C THR A 29 -19.54 -14.69 -9.08
N ALA A 30 -18.74 -13.90 -9.76
CA ALA A 30 -18.58 -12.49 -9.46
C ALA A 30 -19.87 -11.81 -9.88
N ALA A 31 -20.44 -10.99 -8.99
CA ALA A 31 -21.53 -10.08 -9.32
C ALA A 31 -21.26 -9.39 -10.67
N PRO A 32 -22.29 -9.06 -11.49
CA PRO A 32 -22.08 -8.52 -12.83
C PRO A 32 -21.48 -7.11 -12.76
N GLY A 33 -20.18 -7.02 -12.50
CA GLY A 33 -19.37 -5.87 -12.78
C GLY A 33 -18.96 -5.97 -14.25
N VAL A 34 -19.38 -5.02 -15.07
CA VAL A 34 -18.94 -4.89 -16.46
C VAL A 34 -17.42 -4.82 -16.45
N ARG A 35 -16.73 -5.86 -16.92
CA ARG A 35 -15.29 -5.81 -17.19
C ARG A 35 -15.10 -4.97 -18.45
N LEU A 36 -14.76 -3.70 -18.22
CA LEU A 36 -14.47 -2.76 -19.29
C LEU A 36 -13.06 -3.02 -19.80
N GLY A 37 -12.92 -3.77 -20.87
CA GLY A 37 -11.65 -3.98 -21.56
C GLY A 37 -11.33 -2.76 -22.41
N LEU A 38 -10.45 -1.87 -21.95
CA LEU A 38 -9.82 -0.89 -22.83
C LEU A 38 -8.96 -1.63 -23.87
N ASN A 39 -9.13 -1.29 -25.15
CA ASN A 39 -8.24 -1.75 -26.21
C ASN A 39 -6.97 -0.89 -26.20
N TYR A 40 -5.90 -1.41 -25.63
CA TYR A 40 -4.57 -0.81 -25.70
C TYR A 40 -3.52 -1.88 -26.00
N GLN A 41 -2.36 -1.46 -26.46
CA GLN A 41 -1.29 -2.37 -26.83
C GLN A 41 -0.76 -3.11 -25.58
N ALA A 42 -0.74 -4.44 -25.64
CA ALA A 42 -0.22 -5.25 -24.53
C ALA A 42 1.21 -4.84 -24.15
N GLY A 43 1.47 -4.66 -22.87
CA GLY A 43 2.77 -4.22 -22.35
C GLY A 43 2.99 -2.69 -22.32
N THR A 44 1.97 -1.88 -22.71
CA THR A 44 2.02 -0.41 -22.56
C THR A 44 0.98 0.06 -21.55
N LYS A 45 1.23 1.18 -20.88
CA LYS A 45 0.23 1.84 -20.03
C LYS A 45 -0.76 2.59 -20.94
N PRO A 46 -2.10 2.46 -20.76
CA PRO A 46 -3.04 3.21 -21.58
C PRO A 46 -2.90 4.73 -21.35
N GLY A 47 -2.90 5.49 -22.43
CA GLY A 47 -2.86 6.95 -22.37
C GLY A 47 -4.19 7.53 -21.90
N VAL A 48 -4.16 8.52 -21.01
CA VAL A 48 -5.34 9.24 -20.51
C VAL A 48 -5.23 10.74 -20.72
N ILE A 49 -6.33 11.34 -21.19
CA ILE A 49 -6.53 12.79 -21.22
C ILE A 49 -7.66 13.13 -20.25
N VAL A 50 -7.43 14.11 -19.38
CA VAL A 50 -8.46 14.71 -18.53
C VAL A 50 -8.81 16.09 -19.11
N LEU A 51 -10.07 16.30 -19.46
CA LEU A 51 -10.54 17.55 -20.04
C LEU A 51 -10.55 18.68 -19.01
N PRO A 52 -10.37 19.96 -19.44
CA PRO A 52 -10.53 21.11 -18.57
C PRO A 52 -11.90 21.15 -17.90
N VAL A 53 -11.91 21.54 -16.65
CA VAL A 53 -13.14 21.75 -15.87
C VAL A 53 -13.57 23.21 -16.02
N GLN A 54 -14.83 23.42 -16.34
CA GLN A 54 -15.45 24.76 -16.33
C GLN A 54 -16.25 24.90 -15.05
N ASP A 55 -15.63 25.44 -14.01
CA ASP A 55 -16.26 25.71 -12.73
C ASP A 55 -16.30 27.21 -12.40
N GLU A 56 -17.01 27.57 -11.33
CA GLU A 56 -17.15 28.96 -10.86
C GLU A 56 -15.84 29.56 -10.33
N TYR A 57 -14.87 28.73 -9.99
CA TYR A 57 -13.57 29.17 -9.46
C TYR A 57 -12.59 29.55 -10.57
N GLY A 58 -12.88 29.16 -11.82
CA GLY A 58 -12.09 29.52 -12.99
C GLY A 58 -10.66 28.99 -13.00
N ASP A 59 -10.33 28.05 -12.10
CA ASP A 59 -9.04 27.41 -12.03
C ASP A 59 -9.08 25.94 -12.54
N ASP A 60 -7.93 25.38 -12.80
CA ASP A 60 -7.78 24.03 -13.36
C ASP A 60 -7.36 23.00 -12.28
N SER A 61 -7.57 23.34 -10.99
CA SER A 61 -7.08 22.53 -9.88
C SER A 61 -7.70 21.12 -9.83
N LEU A 62 -9.01 20.99 -10.10
CA LEU A 62 -9.68 19.68 -10.13
C LEU A 62 -9.05 18.75 -11.17
N ARG A 63 -8.88 19.25 -12.40
CA ARG A 63 -8.20 18.51 -13.46
C ARG A 63 -6.77 18.14 -13.07
N THR A 64 -6.02 19.10 -12.56
CA THR A 64 -4.60 18.92 -12.22
C THR A 64 -4.40 17.86 -11.13
N ILE A 65 -5.28 17.83 -10.11
CA ILE A 65 -5.23 16.82 -9.05
C ILE A 65 -5.56 15.45 -9.62
N VAL A 66 -6.66 15.31 -10.36
CA VAL A 66 -7.05 14.03 -10.98
C VAL A 66 -5.96 13.52 -11.92
N GLN A 67 -5.37 14.40 -12.77
CA GLN A 67 -4.26 14.01 -13.64
C GLN A 67 -3.06 13.49 -12.85
N ARG A 68 -2.70 14.17 -11.75
CA ARG A 68 -1.59 13.77 -10.89
C ARG A 68 -1.86 12.43 -10.21
N ASP A 69 -3.07 12.22 -9.69
CA ASP A 69 -3.45 10.97 -9.06
C ASP A 69 -3.35 9.79 -10.05
N LEU A 70 -3.90 9.98 -11.26
CA LEU A 70 -3.84 8.97 -12.32
C LEU A 70 -2.40 8.70 -12.80
N ASP A 71 -1.52 9.72 -12.85
CA ASP A 71 -0.09 9.53 -13.13
C ASP A 71 0.63 8.79 -12.00
N TYR A 72 0.27 9.10 -10.74
CA TYR A 72 0.88 8.52 -9.55
C TYR A 72 0.43 7.09 -9.25
N SER A 73 -0.65 6.64 -9.86
CA SER A 73 -1.06 5.23 -9.82
C SER A 73 -0.11 4.30 -10.59
N ASP A 74 0.72 4.87 -11.45
CA ASP A 74 1.64 4.14 -12.33
C ASP A 74 0.97 3.12 -13.27
N ARG A 75 -0.37 3.15 -13.37
CA ARG A 75 -1.18 2.28 -14.26
C ARG A 75 -1.56 2.94 -15.56
N LEU A 76 -1.57 4.28 -15.58
CA LEU A 76 -1.91 5.11 -16.73
C LEU A 76 -0.72 5.98 -17.15
N THR A 77 -0.75 6.44 -18.39
CA THR A 77 0.16 7.49 -18.87
C THR A 77 -0.66 8.75 -19.12
N VAL A 78 -0.48 9.76 -18.28
CA VAL A 78 -1.16 11.04 -18.46
C VAL A 78 -0.57 11.77 -19.65
N ILE A 79 -1.43 12.12 -20.62
CA ILE A 79 -1.04 12.89 -21.80
C ILE A 79 -1.22 14.38 -21.47
N ALA A 80 -0.11 15.04 -21.20
CA ALA A 80 -0.09 16.48 -20.93
C ALA A 80 -0.22 17.25 -22.25
N LEU A 81 -1.31 17.99 -22.42
CA LEU A 81 -1.57 18.86 -23.55
C LEU A 81 -1.57 20.32 -23.11
N ASP A 82 -1.15 21.21 -24.00
CA ASP A 82 -1.23 22.65 -23.75
C ASP A 82 -2.70 23.14 -23.70
N SER A 83 -2.93 24.28 -23.03
CA SER A 83 -4.27 24.82 -22.81
C SER A 83 -5.04 25.14 -24.09
N ARG A 84 -4.35 25.47 -25.21
CA ARG A 84 -4.98 25.76 -26.49
C ARG A 84 -5.52 24.48 -27.12
N THR A 85 -4.70 23.44 -27.12
CA THR A 85 -5.09 22.11 -27.61
C THR A 85 -6.24 21.55 -26.80
N LEU A 86 -6.17 21.62 -25.46
CA LEU A 86 -7.23 21.17 -24.56
C LEU A 86 -8.55 21.90 -24.81
N LYS A 87 -8.52 23.24 -25.02
CA LYS A 87 -9.72 24.02 -25.39
C LYS A 87 -10.31 23.53 -26.71
N GLY A 88 -9.48 23.16 -27.68
CA GLY A 88 -9.92 22.60 -28.97
C GLY A 88 -10.55 21.21 -28.87
N LEU A 89 -10.18 20.43 -27.85
CA LEU A 89 -10.75 19.11 -27.57
C LEU A 89 -12.02 19.19 -26.71
N THR A 90 -12.18 20.27 -25.95
CA THR A 90 -13.30 20.43 -25.01
C THR A 90 -14.54 20.87 -25.77
N PRO A 91 -15.61 20.05 -25.82
CA PRO A 91 -16.84 20.44 -26.47
C PRO A 91 -17.52 21.57 -25.67
N ALA A 92 -18.25 22.43 -26.35
CA ALA A 92 -19.18 23.36 -25.72
C ALA A 92 -20.21 22.58 -24.89
N LEU A 93 -20.87 23.24 -23.95
CA LEU A 93 -21.89 22.62 -23.10
C LEU A 93 -22.93 21.88 -23.98
N GLY A 94 -23.09 20.56 -23.78
CA GLY A 94 -23.94 19.72 -24.63
C GLY A 94 -23.36 19.32 -25.99
N GLY A 95 -22.15 19.76 -26.35
CA GLY A 95 -21.46 19.39 -27.59
C GLY A 95 -20.88 17.97 -27.56
N LYS A 96 -20.73 17.39 -28.75
CA LYS A 96 -20.15 16.04 -28.91
C LYS A 96 -18.63 16.07 -28.86
N ILE A 97 -18.03 15.07 -28.23
CA ILE A 97 -16.59 14.83 -28.19
C ILE A 97 -16.11 14.34 -29.58
N ASN A 98 -15.00 14.89 -30.06
CA ASN A 98 -14.34 14.43 -31.29
C ASN A 98 -13.32 13.33 -30.94
N PHE A 99 -13.79 12.09 -30.71
CA PHE A 99 -12.94 10.96 -30.35
C PHE A 99 -11.82 10.67 -31.36
N PRO A 100 -12.04 10.72 -32.68
CA PRO A 100 -10.94 10.56 -33.65
C PRO A 100 -9.81 11.58 -33.46
N LEU A 101 -10.13 12.82 -33.06
CA LEU A 101 -9.12 13.83 -32.77
C LEU A 101 -8.39 13.52 -31.46
N VAL A 102 -9.12 13.13 -30.42
CA VAL A 102 -8.53 12.71 -29.11
C VAL A 102 -7.58 11.54 -29.30
N GLY A 103 -7.96 10.55 -30.10
CA GLY A 103 -7.15 9.36 -30.40
C GLY A 103 -5.82 9.67 -31.08
N LYS A 104 -5.72 10.76 -31.89
CA LYS A 104 -4.46 11.20 -32.51
C LYS A 104 -3.37 11.58 -31.51
N PHE A 105 -3.74 11.92 -30.26
CA PHE A 105 -2.79 12.19 -29.20
C PHE A 105 -2.35 10.92 -28.43
N GLY A 106 -2.82 9.73 -28.84
CA GLY A 106 -2.47 8.46 -28.20
C GLY A 106 -3.31 8.14 -26.96
N ALA A 107 -4.41 8.87 -26.71
CA ALA A 107 -5.30 8.56 -25.61
C ALA A 107 -6.15 7.32 -25.88
N ALA A 108 -6.15 6.38 -24.95
CA ALA A 108 -7.09 5.26 -24.87
C ALA A 108 -8.31 5.61 -23.99
N LEU A 109 -8.11 6.49 -23.02
CA LEU A 109 -9.09 6.93 -22.03
C LEU A 109 -9.25 8.46 -22.08
N LEU A 110 -10.48 8.94 -22.01
CA LEU A 110 -10.81 10.34 -21.86
C LEU A 110 -11.69 10.53 -20.63
N ILE A 111 -11.29 11.43 -19.75
CA ILE A 111 -12.05 11.78 -18.53
C ILE A 111 -12.65 13.17 -18.67
N ARG A 112 -13.93 13.28 -18.36
CA ARG A 112 -14.64 14.54 -18.28
C ARG A 112 -15.20 14.73 -16.86
N LEU A 113 -14.88 15.86 -16.26
CA LEU A 113 -15.38 16.31 -14.97
C LEU A 113 -16.36 17.46 -15.24
N THR A 114 -17.58 17.35 -14.73
CA THR A 114 -18.61 18.38 -14.94
C THR A 114 -19.22 18.77 -13.58
N PRO A 115 -18.99 20.00 -13.09
CA PRO A 115 -19.63 20.49 -11.88
C PRO A 115 -21.15 20.48 -12.02
N THR A 116 -21.83 20.14 -10.94
CA THR A 116 -23.29 20.16 -10.83
C THR A 116 -23.70 20.93 -9.57
N SER A 117 -24.98 21.17 -9.39
CA SER A 117 -25.51 21.86 -8.19
C SER A 117 -25.25 21.10 -6.89
N THR A 118 -25.02 19.80 -6.95
CA THR A 118 -24.82 18.93 -5.77
C THR A 118 -23.45 18.28 -5.71
N GLY A 119 -22.56 18.57 -6.68
CA GLY A 119 -21.23 17.97 -6.67
C GLY A 119 -20.57 17.89 -8.04
N LEU A 120 -20.04 16.72 -8.38
CA LEU A 120 -19.24 16.51 -9.58
C LEU A 120 -19.71 15.27 -10.35
N HIS A 121 -20.20 15.47 -11.57
CA HIS A 121 -20.46 14.37 -12.49
C HIS A 121 -19.16 14.01 -13.22
N VAL A 122 -18.75 12.77 -13.15
CA VAL A 122 -17.53 12.22 -13.75
C VAL A 122 -17.90 11.21 -14.81
N ALA A 123 -17.32 11.34 -16.00
CA ALA A 123 -17.52 10.40 -17.10
C ALA A 123 -16.18 9.97 -17.69
N ALA A 124 -16.00 8.66 -17.85
CA ALA A 124 -14.87 8.02 -18.50
C ALA A 124 -15.31 7.44 -19.85
N TYR A 125 -14.54 7.70 -20.90
CA TYR A 125 -14.85 7.25 -22.27
C TYR A 125 -13.72 6.39 -22.84
N ASP A 126 -14.09 5.31 -23.51
CA ASP A 126 -13.19 4.55 -24.39
C ASP A 126 -13.03 5.34 -25.71
N VAL A 127 -11.82 5.85 -25.93
CA VAL A 127 -11.53 6.71 -27.08
C VAL A 127 -11.61 5.95 -28.40
N ALA A 128 -11.19 4.68 -28.40
CA ALA A 128 -11.17 3.87 -29.63
C ALA A 128 -12.58 3.50 -30.11
N LYS A 129 -13.49 3.26 -29.16
CA LYS A 129 -14.91 2.96 -29.48
C LYS A 129 -15.73 4.23 -29.63
N GLY A 130 -15.33 5.33 -29.02
CA GLY A 130 -16.11 6.56 -28.95
C GLY A 130 -17.32 6.47 -28.02
N ASP A 131 -17.31 5.54 -27.07
CA ASP A 131 -18.41 5.22 -26.20
C ASP A 131 -18.12 5.60 -24.74
N LEU A 132 -19.20 5.87 -23.99
CA LEU A 132 -19.13 6.02 -22.54
C LEU A 132 -18.74 4.66 -21.93
N LEU A 133 -17.64 4.67 -21.18
CA LEU A 133 -17.17 3.53 -20.43
C LEU A 133 -17.94 3.39 -19.11
N GLN A 134 -17.96 4.46 -18.33
CA GLN A 134 -18.65 4.56 -17.04
C GLN A 134 -18.86 6.03 -16.67
N SER A 135 -19.89 6.32 -15.90
CA SER A 135 -20.06 7.64 -15.27
C SER A 135 -20.78 7.50 -13.94
N ASP A 136 -20.56 8.48 -13.08
CA ASP A 136 -21.24 8.57 -11.79
C ASP A 136 -21.34 10.02 -11.33
N GLN A 137 -22.26 10.28 -10.37
CA GLN A 137 -22.44 11.55 -9.70
C GLN A 137 -21.89 11.46 -8.29
N PHE A 138 -20.89 12.28 -7.99
CA PHE A 138 -20.27 12.34 -6.67
C PHE A 138 -20.77 13.58 -5.91
N LEU A 139 -21.11 13.39 -4.63
CA LEU A 139 -21.25 14.51 -3.72
C LEU A 139 -19.89 15.16 -3.53
N PHE A 140 -19.79 16.45 -3.82
CA PHE A 140 -18.53 17.15 -3.81
C PHE A 140 -18.76 18.65 -3.61
N ASP A 141 -18.11 19.25 -2.60
CA ASP A 141 -18.14 20.68 -2.35
C ASP A 141 -16.71 21.18 -2.11
N ARG A 142 -16.22 22.10 -2.96
CA ARG A 142 -14.89 22.70 -2.79
C ARG A 142 -14.75 23.58 -1.54
N ARG A 143 -15.84 23.94 -0.89
CA ARG A 143 -15.84 24.67 0.38
C ARG A 143 -15.56 23.77 1.58
N ASP A 144 -15.71 22.48 1.43
CA ASP A 144 -15.37 21.51 2.48
C ASP A 144 -13.87 21.53 2.74
N ARG A 145 -13.50 21.41 4.01
CA ARG A 145 -12.09 21.39 4.42
C ARG A 145 -11.29 20.26 3.74
N ASP A 146 -11.91 19.10 3.57
CA ASP A 146 -11.28 17.90 3.04
C ASP A 146 -11.65 17.65 1.56
N TRP A 147 -12.05 18.68 0.80
CA TRP A 147 -12.46 18.56 -0.61
C TRP A 147 -11.40 17.89 -1.50
N ARG A 148 -10.11 18.15 -1.25
CA ARG A 148 -9.02 17.52 -2.00
C ARG A 148 -9.03 16.01 -1.77
N PHE A 149 -9.21 15.60 -0.50
CA PHE A 149 -9.25 14.19 -0.14
C PHE A 149 -10.47 13.47 -0.74
N ALA A 150 -11.61 14.15 -0.83
CA ALA A 150 -12.77 13.66 -1.56
C ALA A 150 -12.50 13.49 -3.07
N LEU A 151 -11.77 14.43 -3.68
CA LEU A 151 -11.37 14.35 -5.09
C LEU A 151 -10.41 13.18 -5.35
N HIS A 152 -9.48 12.89 -4.45
CA HIS A 152 -8.64 11.68 -4.50
C HIS A 152 -9.47 10.39 -4.55
N GLY A 153 -10.58 10.33 -3.80
CA GLY A 153 -11.51 9.21 -3.85
C GLY A 153 -12.20 9.06 -5.21
N ILE A 154 -12.47 10.17 -5.89
CA ILE A 154 -12.99 10.16 -7.27
C ILE A 154 -11.93 9.64 -8.25
N SER A 155 -10.67 10.05 -8.10
CA SER A 155 -9.55 9.52 -8.89
C SER A 155 -9.41 8.02 -8.73
N ASP A 156 -9.48 7.51 -7.51
CA ASP A 156 -9.44 6.07 -7.19
C ASP A 156 -10.62 5.31 -7.82
N GLN A 157 -11.80 5.94 -7.89
CA GLN A 157 -12.96 5.33 -8.51
C GLN A 157 -12.82 5.28 -10.05
N ILE A 158 -12.20 6.27 -10.68
CA ILE A 158 -11.86 6.23 -12.10
C ILE A 158 -10.95 5.03 -12.39
N GLU A 159 -9.93 4.79 -11.57
CA GLU A 159 -9.06 3.61 -11.71
C GLU A 159 -9.85 2.30 -11.53
N ASN A 160 -10.76 2.26 -10.58
CA ASN A 160 -11.61 1.09 -10.36
C ASN A 160 -12.49 0.78 -11.59
N TRP A 161 -13.02 1.81 -12.26
CA TRP A 161 -13.78 1.62 -13.51
C TRP A 161 -12.94 1.03 -14.63
N VAL A 162 -11.67 1.42 -14.70
CA VAL A 162 -10.76 1.01 -15.79
C VAL A 162 -10.12 -0.36 -15.53
N PHE A 163 -9.67 -0.60 -14.29
CA PHE A 163 -8.85 -1.77 -13.94
C PHE A 163 -9.54 -2.78 -13.03
N GLY A 164 -10.73 -2.47 -12.49
CA GLY A 164 -11.40 -3.29 -11.49
C GLY A 164 -10.66 -3.32 -10.14
N LYS A 165 -9.75 -2.38 -9.93
CA LYS A 165 -8.97 -2.20 -8.70
C LYS A 165 -8.98 -0.72 -8.34
N ARG A 166 -9.30 -0.43 -7.08
CA ARG A 166 -9.25 0.93 -6.56
C ARG A 166 -7.82 1.46 -6.57
N GLY A 167 -7.67 2.77 -6.78
CA GLY A 167 -6.40 3.48 -6.66
C GLY A 167 -5.97 3.69 -5.21
N ILE A 168 -4.88 4.43 -5.04
CA ILE A 168 -4.26 4.75 -3.73
C ILE A 168 -4.23 6.25 -3.44
N ALA A 169 -4.88 7.06 -4.27
CA ALA A 169 -4.87 8.51 -4.10
C ALA A 169 -5.55 8.93 -2.78
N GLN A 170 -6.67 8.28 -2.41
CA GLN A 170 -7.38 8.51 -1.15
C GLN A 170 -6.73 7.77 0.03
N THR A 171 -5.42 7.95 0.20
CA THR A 171 -4.63 7.43 1.31
C THR A 171 -3.74 8.51 1.90
N ARG A 172 -3.20 8.25 3.08
CA ARG A 172 -2.29 9.14 3.79
C ARG A 172 -1.07 8.39 4.28
N ILE A 173 0.03 9.11 4.45
CA ILE A 173 1.24 8.57 5.04
C ILE A 173 1.46 9.27 6.38
N ALA A 174 1.54 8.49 7.47
CA ALA A 174 2.04 8.97 8.75
C ALA A 174 3.57 8.87 8.76
N TYR A 175 4.26 9.87 9.30
CA TYR A 175 5.70 9.88 9.33
C TYR A 175 6.23 10.76 10.47
N VAL A 176 7.51 10.64 10.76
CA VAL A 176 8.20 11.42 11.78
C VAL A 176 9.08 12.48 11.12
N ASP A 177 8.93 13.73 11.54
CA ASP A 177 9.82 14.84 11.20
C ASP A 177 10.17 15.59 12.49
N ASP A 178 11.48 15.81 12.73
CA ASP A 178 12.02 16.42 13.95
C ASP A 178 11.40 15.85 15.26
N GLY A 179 11.20 14.52 15.28
CA GLY A 179 10.64 13.81 16.43
C GLY A 179 9.15 14.06 16.68
N THR A 180 8.44 14.67 15.76
CA THR A 180 6.98 14.86 15.80
C THR A 180 6.28 14.05 14.74
N LEU A 181 5.07 13.60 15.01
CA LEU A 181 4.28 12.83 14.09
C LEU A 181 3.50 13.76 13.15
N HIS A 182 3.61 13.48 11.87
CA HIS A 182 2.94 14.18 10.79
C HIS A 182 2.13 13.20 9.95
N ILE A 183 1.13 13.71 9.25
CA ILE A 183 0.48 13.02 8.15
C ILE A 183 0.50 13.89 6.89
N VAL A 184 0.56 13.23 5.74
CA VAL A 184 0.56 13.87 4.42
C VAL A 184 -0.33 13.03 3.49
N ASP A 185 -1.04 13.67 2.56
CA ASP A 185 -1.79 12.94 1.52
C ASP A 185 -0.81 12.21 0.57
N SER A 186 -1.24 11.16 -0.08
CA SER A 186 -0.39 10.30 -0.94
C SER A 186 0.27 11.04 -2.10
N ASP A 187 -0.24 12.21 -2.44
CA ASP A 187 0.29 13.10 -3.48
C ASP A 187 1.32 14.12 -2.95
N GLY A 188 1.61 14.12 -1.64
CA GLY A 188 2.55 15.02 -0.98
C GLY A 188 1.94 16.34 -0.49
N ALA A 189 0.65 16.57 -0.70
CA ALA A 189 -0.05 17.76 -0.22
C ALA A 189 -0.63 17.58 1.20
N GLU A 190 -1.22 18.65 1.73
CA GLU A 190 -1.95 18.67 3.00
C GLU A 190 -1.17 18.09 4.21
N THR A 191 0.13 18.42 4.26
CA THR A 191 0.95 18.01 5.40
C THR A 191 0.45 18.62 6.70
N ARG A 192 0.19 17.78 7.71
CA ARG A 192 -0.30 18.19 9.02
C ARG A 192 0.52 17.56 10.13
N LYS A 193 0.94 18.37 11.09
CA LYS A 193 1.49 17.90 12.35
C LYS A 193 0.34 17.42 13.24
N ILE A 194 0.43 16.20 13.79
CA ILE A 194 -0.63 15.60 14.60
C ILE A 194 -0.24 15.35 16.06
N THR A 195 1.03 15.54 16.44
CA THR A 195 1.48 15.54 17.84
C THR A 195 2.10 16.87 18.23
N THR A 196 1.95 17.27 19.49
CA THR A 196 2.53 18.51 20.02
C THR A 196 3.90 18.29 20.66
N GLY A 197 4.16 17.08 21.19
CA GLY A 197 5.43 16.69 21.83
C GLY A 197 6.43 16.15 20.83
N ARG A 198 7.73 16.17 21.21
CA ARG A 198 8.81 15.50 20.49
C ARG A 198 9.05 14.09 21.03
N GLY A 199 9.69 13.25 20.26
CA GLY A 199 10.05 11.89 20.64
C GLY A 199 9.15 10.81 20.03
N ALA A 200 8.32 11.16 19.04
CA ALA A 200 7.54 10.19 18.28
C ALA A 200 8.45 9.35 17.39
N LEU A 201 8.20 8.03 17.33
CA LEU A 201 8.89 7.03 16.52
C LEU A 201 7.90 5.96 16.05
N SER A 202 8.22 5.28 14.96
CA SER A 202 7.58 4.05 14.47
C SER A 202 6.05 4.11 14.50
N PRO A 203 5.40 5.02 13.74
CA PRO A 203 3.95 5.05 13.62
C PRO A 203 3.42 3.84 12.85
N ALA A 204 2.19 3.41 13.18
CA ALA A 204 1.44 2.43 12.41
C ALA A 204 -0.06 2.76 12.46
N TRP A 205 -0.74 2.66 11.32
CA TRP A 205 -2.17 2.94 11.21
C TRP A 205 -3.03 1.82 11.77
N SER A 206 -4.17 2.19 12.35
CA SER A 206 -5.23 1.22 12.61
C SER A 206 -5.83 0.69 11.29
N PRO A 207 -6.37 -0.52 11.26
CA PRO A 207 -7.05 -1.05 10.07
C PRO A 207 -8.24 -0.21 9.59
N SER A 208 -8.88 0.56 10.49
CA SER A 208 -9.94 1.52 10.14
C SER A 208 -9.42 2.83 9.56
N GLY A 209 -8.12 3.14 9.74
CA GLY A 209 -7.53 4.43 9.37
C GLY A 209 -7.91 5.60 10.29
N GLU A 210 -8.61 5.34 11.40
CA GLU A 210 -9.05 6.40 12.33
C GLU A 210 -7.99 6.77 13.36
N SER A 211 -7.06 5.83 13.64
CA SER A 211 -6.03 6.01 14.68
C SER A 211 -4.64 5.65 14.15
N VAL A 212 -3.63 6.20 14.82
CA VAL A 212 -2.23 5.85 14.65
C VAL A 212 -1.67 5.43 16.01
N VAL A 213 -1.08 4.23 16.07
CA VAL A 213 -0.27 3.82 17.22
C VAL A 213 1.19 4.18 16.95
N TYR A 214 1.93 4.61 17.97
CA TYR A 214 3.32 5.04 17.81
C TYR A 214 4.11 4.91 19.11
N THR A 215 5.42 4.92 18.98
CA THR A 215 6.32 4.96 20.12
C THR A 215 6.56 6.42 20.54
N VAL A 216 6.57 6.70 21.85
CA VAL A 216 6.94 8.01 22.42
C VAL A 216 8.14 7.85 23.32
N LEU A 217 9.16 8.69 23.12
CA LEU A 217 10.31 8.79 24.00
C LEU A 217 9.95 9.60 25.24
N GLY A 218 9.97 8.97 26.40
CA GLY A 218 9.71 9.59 27.71
C GLY A 218 10.96 9.64 28.58
N ASN A 219 10.85 10.26 29.78
CA ASN A 219 11.98 10.42 30.71
C ASN A 219 12.48 9.09 31.30
N ALA A 220 11.62 8.07 31.39
CA ALA A 220 11.94 6.76 31.99
C ALA A 220 12.11 5.64 30.96
N GLY A 221 12.11 5.97 29.68
CA GLY A 221 12.15 5.02 28.56
C GLY A 221 11.14 5.34 27.47
N THR A 222 10.77 4.37 26.66
CA THR A 222 9.76 4.54 25.60
C THR A 222 8.40 3.99 26.01
N GLN A 223 7.35 4.58 25.48
CA GLN A 223 5.96 4.17 25.69
C GLN A 223 5.28 4.00 24.34
N VAL A 224 4.28 3.13 24.30
CA VAL A 224 3.38 2.99 23.15
C VAL A 224 2.10 3.77 23.46
N GLU A 225 1.76 4.68 22.55
CA GLU A 225 0.54 5.47 22.60
C GLU A 225 -0.27 5.30 21.31
N GLU A 226 -1.58 5.42 21.43
CA GLU A 226 -2.52 5.50 20.31
C GLU A 226 -3.08 6.92 20.24
N LEU A 227 -3.16 7.47 19.04
CA LEU A 227 -3.69 8.79 18.74
C LEU A 227 -4.87 8.65 17.78
N ASP A 228 -6.03 9.19 18.17
CA ASP A 228 -7.17 9.40 17.26
C ASP A 228 -6.86 10.58 16.34
N VAL A 229 -6.78 10.30 15.03
CA VAL A 229 -6.34 11.29 14.04
C VAL A 229 -7.31 12.46 13.87
N ARG A 230 -8.60 12.22 14.10
CA ARG A 230 -9.65 13.23 13.96
C ARG A 230 -9.70 14.17 15.17
N THR A 231 -9.60 13.62 16.37
CA THR A 231 -9.76 14.40 17.63
C THR A 231 -8.43 14.85 18.24
N GLY A 232 -7.29 14.24 17.83
CA GLY A 232 -5.98 14.47 18.43
C GLY A 232 -5.84 13.90 19.85
N ARG A 233 -6.82 13.11 20.33
CA ARG A 233 -6.76 12.49 21.65
C ARG A 233 -5.79 11.33 21.64
N THR A 234 -4.96 11.24 22.69
CA THR A 234 -4.02 10.13 22.88
C THR A 234 -4.42 9.29 24.08
N ARG A 235 -4.11 7.98 24.01
CA ARG A 235 -4.15 7.07 25.15
C ARG A 235 -2.92 6.18 25.16
N ARG A 236 -2.40 5.88 26.35
CA ARG A 236 -1.28 4.96 26.49
C ARG A 236 -1.75 3.52 26.38
N ILE A 237 -0.99 2.72 25.60
CA ILE A 237 -1.21 1.28 25.39
C ILE A 237 -0.26 0.45 26.25
N SER A 238 1.05 0.80 26.28
CA SER A 238 2.04 0.04 27.02
C SER A 238 1.74 0.06 28.54
N GLN A 239 1.69 -1.12 29.15
CA GLN A 239 1.40 -1.26 30.59
C GLN A 239 2.60 -0.86 31.45
N ILE A 240 3.81 -1.23 31.01
CA ILE A 240 5.05 -0.89 31.72
C ILE A 240 5.47 0.54 31.33
N ARG A 241 5.67 1.39 32.33
CA ARG A 241 6.03 2.81 32.11
C ARG A 241 7.52 3.05 31.93
N ALA A 242 8.35 2.14 32.44
CA ALA A 242 9.81 2.24 32.37
C ALA A 242 10.38 1.22 31.40
N GLY A 243 11.56 1.54 30.82
CA GLY A 243 12.24 0.64 29.88
C GLY A 243 11.80 0.82 28.43
N LEU A 244 12.02 -0.20 27.62
CA LEU A 244 11.83 -0.15 26.19
C LEU A 244 10.45 -0.70 25.80
N ASN A 245 9.64 0.10 25.08
CA ASN A 245 8.38 -0.29 24.45
C ASN A 245 8.36 0.39 23.08
N ILE A 246 8.57 -0.36 22.01
CA ILE A 246 8.82 0.18 20.66
C ILE A 246 8.13 -0.59 19.56
N THR A 247 8.11 -0.02 18.35
CA THR A 247 7.65 -0.62 17.09
C THR A 247 6.27 -1.27 17.17
N PRO A 248 5.25 -0.51 17.60
CA PRO A 248 3.89 -1.04 17.71
C PRO A 248 3.23 -1.20 16.36
N VAL A 249 2.41 -2.24 16.22
CA VAL A 249 1.52 -2.46 15.07
C VAL A 249 0.16 -2.97 15.54
N TYR A 250 -0.89 -2.64 14.80
CA TYR A 250 -2.21 -3.22 15.06
C TYR A 250 -2.30 -4.66 14.56
N GLN A 251 -3.05 -5.48 15.27
CA GLN A 251 -3.57 -6.71 14.72
C GLN A 251 -4.59 -6.38 13.61
N PRO A 252 -4.66 -7.13 12.48
CA PRO A 252 -5.54 -6.79 11.36
C PRO A 252 -7.03 -6.66 11.67
N ASN A 253 -7.52 -7.30 12.74
CA ASN A 253 -8.89 -7.13 13.22
C ASN A 253 -9.11 -5.86 14.07
N GLY A 254 -8.05 -5.11 14.38
CA GLY A 254 -8.10 -3.87 15.15
C GLY A 254 -8.28 -4.03 16.67
N ASN A 255 -8.32 -5.26 17.21
CA ASN A 255 -8.66 -5.50 18.62
C ASN A 255 -7.46 -5.48 19.57
N ALA A 256 -6.24 -5.53 19.04
CA ALA A 256 -5.01 -5.56 19.82
C ALA A 256 -3.86 -4.86 19.13
N ILE A 257 -2.84 -4.53 19.92
CA ILE A 257 -1.57 -3.94 19.45
C ILE A 257 -0.44 -4.85 19.89
N LEU A 258 0.41 -5.22 18.92
CA LEU A 258 1.65 -5.95 19.13
C LEU A 258 2.81 -4.97 19.15
N TYR A 259 3.68 -5.05 20.15
CA TYR A 259 4.86 -4.18 20.27
C TYR A 259 6.03 -4.91 20.91
N ALA A 260 7.25 -4.41 20.71
CA ALA A 260 8.43 -4.95 21.37
C ALA A 260 8.61 -4.31 22.74
N GLN A 261 8.83 -5.15 23.76
CA GLN A 261 9.04 -4.74 25.15
C GLN A 261 10.36 -5.26 25.69
N GLY A 262 11.15 -4.37 26.30
CA GLY A 262 12.40 -4.74 26.99
C GLY A 262 12.15 -5.59 28.23
N THR A 263 12.93 -6.66 28.41
CA THR A 263 12.78 -7.65 29.48
C THR A 263 13.98 -7.71 30.42
N GLY A 264 14.95 -6.80 30.26
CA GLY A 264 16.23 -6.81 31.00
C GLY A 264 17.32 -7.69 30.33
N ASN A 265 16.92 -8.72 29.57
CA ASN A 265 17.82 -9.62 28.83
C ASN A 265 17.48 -9.66 27.33
N GLY A 266 17.13 -8.53 26.71
CA GLY A 266 16.68 -8.41 25.35
C GLY A 266 15.26 -7.88 25.26
N THR A 267 14.60 -8.05 24.11
CA THR A 267 13.22 -7.63 23.87
C THR A 267 12.33 -8.79 23.45
N ASP A 268 11.08 -8.79 23.93
CA ASP A 268 10.04 -9.73 23.51
C ASP A 268 8.85 -8.98 22.87
N LEU A 269 8.17 -9.67 21.95
CA LEU A 269 6.91 -9.20 21.38
C LEU A 269 5.78 -9.45 22.38
N VAL A 270 5.02 -8.40 22.68
CA VAL A 270 3.90 -8.37 23.63
C VAL A 270 2.65 -7.93 22.90
N LEU A 271 1.58 -8.72 23.01
CA LEU A 271 0.25 -8.41 22.49
C LEU A 271 -0.59 -7.79 23.61
N ALA A 272 -1.02 -6.55 23.44
CA ALA A 272 -1.90 -5.83 24.34
C ALA A 272 -3.30 -5.69 23.76
N ASN A 273 -4.31 -6.20 24.44
CA ASN A 273 -5.70 -6.08 24.03
C ASN A 273 -6.23 -4.66 24.28
N LEU A 274 -6.98 -4.11 23.32
CA LEU A 274 -7.53 -2.76 23.41
C LEU A 274 -8.76 -2.64 24.33
N ASP A 275 -9.38 -3.77 24.66
CA ASP A 275 -10.47 -3.87 25.64
C ASP A 275 -10.00 -3.85 27.11
N SER A 276 -8.70 -3.63 27.35
CA SER A 276 -8.07 -3.64 28.68
C SER A 276 -8.07 -5.02 29.38
N SER A 277 -8.35 -6.11 28.68
CA SER A 277 -8.28 -7.48 29.25
C SER A 277 -6.86 -7.93 29.58
N GLY A 278 -5.86 -7.13 29.22
CA GLY A 278 -4.46 -7.36 29.59
C GLY A 278 -3.51 -7.46 28.41
N ALA A 279 -2.26 -7.84 28.71
CA ALA A 279 -1.22 -8.08 27.71
C ALA A 279 -0.48 -9.37 28.04
N HIS A 280 -0.02 -10.07 27.01
CA HIS A 280 0.77 -11.27 27.16
C HIS A 280 1.91 -11.33 26.12
N LYS A 281 2.96 -12.04 26.47
CA LYS A 281 4.11 -12.24 25.58
C LYS A 281 3.80 -13.27 24.49
N ILE A 282 4.15 -12.92 23.26
CA ILE A 282 4.09 -13.83 22.10
C ILE A 282 5.44 -14.53 21.91
N THR A 283 6.56 -13.85 22.20
CA THR A 283 7.90 -14.45 22.13
C THR A 283 8.48 -14.62 23.53
N ALA A 284 9.37 -15.62 23.67
CA ALA A 284 10.15 -15.88 24.87
C ALA A 284 11.62 -15.98 24.48
N GLY A 285 12.22 -14.87 24.04
CA GLY A 285 13.60 -14.78 23.63
C GLY A 285 14.54 -14.68 24.84
N LYS A 286 15.17 -15.78 25.23
CA LYS A 286 16.22 -15.77 26.26
C LYS A 286 17.47 -15.07 25.73
N GLY A 287 17.59 -13.74 25.95
CA GLY A 287 18.76 -12.96 25.58
C GLY A 287 18.84 -12.60 24.08
N THR A 288 17.74 -12.64 23.35
CA THR A 288 17.63 -12.17 21.97
C THR A 288 16.72 -10.94 21.90
N ASP A 289 16.96 -10.08 20.92
CA ASP A 289 16.06 -8.97 20.59
C ASP A 289 15.07 -9.43 19.54
N ASN A 290 13.78 -9.31 19.86
CA ASN A 290 12.65 -9.52 18.96
C ASN A 290 11.90 -8.19 18.83
N THR A 291 11.93 -7.58 17.63
CA THR A 291 11.40 -6.22 17.38
C THR A 291 10.72 -6.12 16.03
N SER A 292 10.15 -4.95 15.74
CA SER A 292 9.60 -4.58 14.44
C SER A 292 8.64 -5.63 13.86
N PRO A 293 7.57 -5.99 14.56
CA PRO A 293 6.59 -6.93 14.04
C PRO A 293 5.79 -6.32 12.90
N SER A 294 5.37 -7.15 11.93
CA SER A 294 4.39 -6.84 10.88
C SER A 294 3.50 -8.06 10.67
N TYR A 295 2.17 -7.89 10.73
CA TYR A 295 1.22 -8.97 10.53
C TYR A 295 1.02 -9.29 9.05
N SER A 296 0.76 -10.57 8.74
CA SER A 296 0.13 -10.96 7.49
C SER A 296 -1.28 -10.36 7.39
N PRO A 297 -1.81 -10.06 6.18
CA PRO A 297 -3.13 -9.44 6.02
C PRO A 297 -4.28 -10.23 6.66
N ASP A 298 -4.15 -11.57 6.71
CA ASP A 298 -5.12 -12.46 7.33
C ASP A 298 -4.94 -12.61 8.87
N GLY A 299 -3.90 -11.96 9.43
CA GLY A 299 -3.58 -11.97 10.86
C GLY A 299 -3.06 -13.30 11.40
N ARG A 300 -2.74 -14.29 10.56
CA ARG A 300 -2.30 -15.61 10.98
C ARG A 300 -0.82 -15.72 11.25
N GLN A 301 -0.03 -14.85 10.63
CA GLN A 301 1.43 -14.86 10.74
C GLN A 301 1.98 -13.48 11.08
N ILE A 302 3.20 -13.44 11.58
CA ILE A 302 3.93 -12.25 11.95
C ILE A 302 5.34 -12.36 11.35
N ALA A 303 5.75 -11.37 10.55
CA ALA A 303 7.14 -11.12 10.23
C ALA A 303 7.74 -10.23 11.31
N PHE A 304 8.97 -10.49 11.74
CA PHE A 304 9.61 -9.71 12.79
C PHE A 304 11.14 -9.80 12.70
N ILE A 305 11.83 -8.92 13.36
CA ILE A 305 13.28 -8.95 13.49
C ILE A 305 13.66 -9.75 14.71
N SER A 306 14.62 -10.67 14.54
CA SER A 306 15.23 -11.38 15.66
C SER A 306 16.75 -11.46 15.53
N GLY A 307 17.44 -11.25 16.67
CA GLY A 307 18.88 -11.45 16.81
C GLY A 307 19.31 -12.91 17.00
N LYS A 308 18.38 -13.88 16.92
CA LYS A 308 18.60 -15.31 17.23
C LYS A 308 19.73 -15.97 16.42
N SER A 309 20.02 -15.49 15.22
CA SER A 309 21.12 -15.96 14.37
C SER A 309 22.45 -15.23 14.61
N GLY A 310 22.57 -14.41 15.66
CA GLY A 310 23.75 -13.63 16.01
C GLY A 310 23.76 -12.21 15.39
N GLN A 311 22.92 -11.94 14.42
CA GLN A 311 22.67 -10.61 13.84
C GLN A 311 21.18 -10.46 13.54
N PRO A 312 20.66 -9.23 13.50
CA PRO A 312 19.25 -8.98 13.17
C PRO A 312 18.89 -9.50 11.78
N GLN A 313 17.89 -10.38 11.74
CA GLN A 313 17.35 -10.98 10.51
C GLN A 313 15.83 -10.97 10.54
N VAL A 314 15.21 -11.07 9.37
CA VAL A 314 13.74 -11.23 9.28
C VAL A 314 13.36 -12.68 9.52
N TYR A 315 12.52 -12.88 10.50
CA TYR A 315 11.87 -14.15 10.82
C TYR A 315 10.38 -14.07 10.55
N ILE A 316 9.74 -15.20 10.42
CA ILE A 316 8.29 -15.38 10.33
C ILE A 316 7.86 -16.41 11.38
N MET A 317 6.70 -16.20 11.98
CA MET A 317 6.09 -17.11 12.94
C MET A 317 4.57 -17.09 12.80
N ASP A 318 3.89 -18.07 13.37
CA ASP A 318 2.44 -18.00 13.54
C ASP A 318 2.07 -16.93 14.58
N ALA A 319 0.85 -16.39 14.49
CA ALA A 319 0.44 -15.29 15.35
C ALA A 319 0.40 -15.59 16.85
N ASP A 320 0.40 -16.89 17.21
CA ASP A 320 0.51 -17.37 18.58
C ASP A 320 1.95 -17.51 19.09
N GLY A 321 2.95 -17.18 18.27
CA GLY A 321 4.38 -17.28 18.59
C GLY A 321 5.02 -18.63 18.26
N THR A 322 4.27 -19.56 17.68
CA THR A 322 4.80 -20.88 17.26
C THR A 322 5.41 -20.85 15.85
N ASN A 323 6.03 -21.94 15.42
CA ASN A 323 6.57 -22.15 14.07
C ASN A 323 7.56 -21.06 13.59
N VAL A 324 8.41 -20.57 14.49
CA VAL A 324 9.42 -19.53 14.18
C VAL A 324 10.43 -20.04 13.15
N GLN A 325 10.51 -19.36 12.01
CA GLN A 325 11.41 -19.69 10.90
C GLN A 325 12.18 -18.47 10.45
N LEU A 326 13.44 -18.65 10.04
CA LEU A 326 14.20 -17.62 9.34
C LEU A 326 13.59 -17.43 7.93
N LEU A 327 13.20 -16.20 7.61
CA LEU A 327 12.61 -15.86 6.31
C LEU A 327 13.68 -15.51 5.29
N THR A 328 14.56 -14.56 5.62
CA THR A 328 15.58 -14.06 4.70
C THR A 328 16.78 -14.99 4.59
N PRO A 329 17.36 -15.22 3.39
CA PRO A 329 18.56 -16.01 3.23
C PRO A 329 19.71 -15.45 4.08
N TYR A 330 20.35 -16.30 4.88
CA TYR A 330 21.44 -15.92 5.78
C TYR A 330 22.55 -16.97 5.76
N THR A 331 23.78 -16.50 5.56
CA THR A 331 24.98 -17.33 5.68
C THR A 331 25.73 -16.93 6.94
N ALA A 332 25.98 -17.87 7.84
CA ALA A 332 26.70 -17.62 9.08
C ALA A 332 28.10 -17.00 8.78
N GLY A 333 28.48 -15.98 9.56
CA GLY A 333 29.74 -15.26 9.37
C GLY A 333 29.71 -14.10 8.35
N THR A 334 28.62 -13.94 7.59
CA THR A 334 28.44 -12.74 6.76
C THR A 334 27.84 -11.60 7.60
N ARG A 335 28.38 -10.39 7.44
CA ARG A 335 27.75 -9.18 8.01
C ARG A 335 26.58 -8.80 7.12
N SER A 336 25.36 -9.07 7.59
CA SER A 336 24.14 -8.72 6.89
C SER A 336 23.10 -8.33 7.93
N TYR A 337 22.89 -7.03 8.08
CA TYR A 337 21.86 -6.48 8.96
C TYR A 337 20.58 -6.31 8.17
N ARG A 338 19.45 -6.77 8.70
CA ARG A 338 18.10 -6.59 8.13
C ARG A 338 17.17 -6.04 9.20
N ALA A 339 16.29 -5.13 8.78
CA ALA A 339 15.34 -4.50 9.70
C ALA A 339 14.03 -4.11 9.01
N SER A 340 13.11 -3.53 9.77
CA SER A 340 11.87 -2.90 9.32
C SER A 340 11.06 -3.75 8.34
N PRO A 341 10.72 -5.01 8.66
CA PRO A 341 9.88 -5.81 7.77
C PRO A 341 8.47 -5.22 7.71
N ASP A 342 7.90 -5.19 6.49
CA ASP A 342 6.50 -4.87 6.26
C ASP A 342 5.87 -5.86 5.30
N TRP A 343 4.75 -6.48 5.72
CA TRP A 343 4.07 -7.52 4.95
C TRP A 343 3.18 -6.87 3.89
N SER A 344 3.25 -7.35 2.64
CA SER A 344 2.42 -6.82 1.56
C SER A 344 0.93 -7.10 1.81
N PRO A 345 0.02 -6.17 1.46
CA PRO A 345 -1.41 -6.32 1.71
C PRO A 345 -2.08 -7.44 0.91
N ASP A 346 -1.43 -7.95 -0.13
CA ASP A 346 -1.86 -9.13 -0.88
C ASP A 346 -1.34 -10.46 -0.28
N GLY A 347 -0.51 -10.38 0.77
CA GLY A 347 0.03 -11.54 1.48
C GLY A 347 1.15 -12.28 0.74
N GLN A 348 1.68 -11.75 -0.37
CA GLN A 348 2.62 -12.49 -1.22
C GLN A 348 4.09 -12.20 -0.95
N ALA A 349 4.41 -11.06 -0.32
CA ALA A 349 5.78 -10.64 -0.10
C ALA A 349 5.97 -9.93 1.25
N VAL A 350 7.21 -9.84 1.70
CA VAL A 350 7.64 -8.98 2.81
C VAL A 350 8.68 -8.01 2.27
N ALA A 351 8.45 -6.70 2.43
CA ALA A 351 9.46 -5.68 2.23
C ALA A 351 10.34 -5.59 3.48
N TYR A 352 11.62 -5.26 3.32
CA TYR A 352 12.55 -5.04 4.42
C TYR A 352 13.72 -4.19 3.97
N GLU A 353 14.43 -3.62 4.90
CA GLU A 353 15.70 -2.97 4.63
C GLU A 353 16.87 -3.92 4.90
N GLN A 354 17.89 -3.87 4.05
CA GLN A 354 19.11 -4.65 4.19
C GLN A 354 20.34 -3.77 4.03
N GLN A 355 21.26 -3.88 4.96
CA GLN A 355 22.55 -3.20 4.88
C GLN A 355 23.54 -4.01 4.04
N ASN A 356 24.04 -3.38 2.98
CA ASN A 356 25.15 -3.85 2.17
C ASN A 356 25.97 -2.60 1.74
N GLY A 357 26.77 -2.05 2.67
CA GLY A 357 27.24 -0.67 2.63
C GLY A 357 26.16 0.24 3.19
N ASN A 358 25.38 0.91 2.36
CA ASN A 358 24.19 1.64 2.74
C ASN A 358 22.98 0.70 2.86
N PHE A 359 21.99 1.11 3.64
CA PHE A 359 20.70 0.42 3.65
C PHE A 359 19.97 0.57 2.31
N GLN A 360 19.37 -0.52 1.86
CA GLN A 360 18.57 -0.58 0.64
C GLN A 360 17.25 -1.32 0.91
N ILE A 361 16.21 -0.97 0.17
CA ILE A 361 14.92 -1.65 0.24
C ILE A 361 14.96 -2.91 -0.62
N TRP A 362 14.52 -4.00 -0.02
CA TRP A 362 14.37 -5.32 -0.63
C TRP A 362 12.97 -5.85 -0.41
N THR A 363 12.55 -6.75 -1.26
CA THR A 363 11.38 -7.61 -1.04
C THR A 363 11.79 -9.07 -1.10
N ILE A 364 11.03 -9.92 -0.42
CA ILE A 364 11.15 -11.38 -0.53
C ILE A 364 9.77 -11.96 -0.85
N ASP A 365 9.67 -12.72 -1.95
CA ASP A 365 8.46 -13.46 -2.32
C ASP A 365 8.29 -14.64 -1.34
N LEU A 366 7.09 -14.82 -0.79
CA LEU A 366 6.84 -15.84 0.24
C LEU A 366 6.63 -17.24 -0.33
N ARG A 367 6.39 -17.39 -1.64
CA ARG A 367 6.20 -18.70 -2.30
C ARG A 367 7.52 -19.42 -2.54
N ASP A 368 8.51 -18.71 -3.08
CA ASP A 368 9.81 -19.26 -3.46
C ASP A 368 10.98 -18.75 -2.63
N ARG A 369 10.72 -17.78 -1.74
CA ARG A 369 11.69 -17.09 -0.89
C ARG A 369 12.80 -16.39 -1.66
N SER A 370 12.52 -15.93 -2.87
CA SER A 370 13.46 -15.18 -3.69
C SER A 370 13.53 -13.70 -3.24
N PRO A 371 14.73 -13.19 -2.86
CA PRO A 371 14.90 -11.79 -2.53
C PRO A 371 15.12 -10.96 -3.80
N LYS A 372 14.54 -9.75 -3.83
CA LYS A 372 14.72 -8.76 -4.90
C LYS A 372 15.09 -7.42 -4.30
N GLN A 373 16.21 -6.85 -4.73
CA GLN A 373 16.59 -5.47 -4.38
C GLN A 373 15.77 -4.48 -5.21
N LEU A 374 15.21 -3.47 -4.56
CA LEU A 374 14.35 -2.46 -5.19
C LEU A 374 15.03 -1.10 -5.33
N THR A 375 16.00 -0.76 -4.46
CA THR A 375 16.68 0.54 -4.47
C THR A 375 18.21 0.36 -4.48
N SER A 376 18.92 1.38 -5.00
CA SER A 376 20.38 1.36 -5.08
C SER A 376 21.05 2.73 -4.85
N GLU A 377 20.28 3.84 -4.88
CA GLU A 377 20.78 5.20 -4.72
C GLU A 377 20.55 5.71 -3.31
N GLY A 378 21.60 6.27 -2.66
CA GLY A 378 21.52 6.81 -1.31
C GLY A 378 21.36 5.73 -0.25
N GLU A 379 20.91 6.13 0.93
CA GLU A 379 20.51 5.26 2.03
C GLU A 379 18.99 5.20 2.08
N ASN A 380 18.42 4.00 2.10
CA ASN A 380 16.99 3.76 1.98
C ASN A 380 16.52 2.85 3.12
N GLU A 381 15.57 3.33 3.92
CA GLU A 381 15.14 2.71 5.18
C GLU A 381 13.62 2.78 5.33
N ASP A 382 13.09 2.03 6.30
CA ASP A 382 11.71 2.06 6.77
C ASP A 382 10.66 1.90 5.66
N PRO A 383 10.68 0.78 4.90
CA PRO A 383 9.67 0.56 3.86
C PRO A 383 8.29 0.35 4.47
N SER A 384 7.25 0.90 3.82
CA SER A 384 5.85 0.58 4.12
C SER A 384 5.03 0.46 2.85
N TRP A 385 4.28 -0.66 2.72
CA TRP A 385 3.47 -0.94 1.55
C TRP A 385 2.23 -0.03 1.46
N ALA A 386 1.93 0.43 0.26
CA ALA A 386 0.62 0.97 -0.09
C ALA A 386 -0.44 -0.14 -0.12
N PRO A 387 -1.73 0.18 0.11
CA PRO A 387 -2.78 -0.83 0.13
C PRO A 387 -3.04 -1.52 -1.22
N ASP A 388 -2.44 -1.05 -2.32
CA ASP A 388 -2.54 -1.70 -3.62
C ASP A 388 -1.54 -2.87 -3.83
N GLY A 389 -0.60 -3.08 -2.88
CA GLY A 389 0.43 -4.12 -2.96
C GLY A 389 1.47 -3.91 -4.06
N ARG A 390 1.53 -2.68 -4.61
CA ARG A 390 2.44 -2.32 -5.71
C ARG A 390 3.42 -1.23 -5.33
N HIS A 391 2.96 -0.23 -4.58
CA HIS A 391 3.80 0.90 -4.17
C HIS A 391 4.35 0.71 -2.76
N ILE A 392 5.56 1.24 -2.53
CA ILE A 392 6.21 1.31 -1.23
C ILE A 392 6.62 2.75 -0.96
N VAL A 393 6.25 3.28 0.21
CA VAL A 393 6.87 4.50 0.75
C VAL A 393 8.08 4.12 1.59
N PHE A 394 9.14 4.90 1.54
CA PHE A 394 10.38 4.67 2.29
C PHE A 394 11.13 5.98 2.54
N SER A 395 12.02 5.99 3.53
CA SER A 395 12.94 7.08 3.82
C SER A 395 14.17 6.99 2.92
N SER A 396 14.63 8.09 2.31
CA SER A 396 15.81 8.08 1.44
C SER A 396 16.64 9.36 1.56
N THR A 397 17.96 9.22 1.45
CA THR A 397 18.92 10.34 1.38
C THR A 397 19.34 10.71 -0.05
N ARG A 398 18.71 10.11 -1.08
CA ARG A 398 19.09 10.34 -2.50
C ARG A 398 18.97 11.80 -2.96
N SER A 399 18.17 12.61 -2.29
CA SER A 399 18.07 14.07 -2.53
C SER A 399 18.95 14.93 -1.64
N GLY A 400 19.86 14.32 -0.85
CA GLY A 400 20.70 14.98 0.14
C GLY A 400 20.17 14.79 1.56
N ASP A 401 19.17 15.56 1.97
CA ASP A 401 18.50 15.37 3.26
C ASP A 401 17.57 14.15 3.22
N LYS A 402 17.32 13.50 4.37
CA LYS A 402 16.39 12.37 4.47
C LYS A 402 14.96 12.81 4.19
N GLN A 403 14.35 12.21 3.17
CA GLN A 403 13.00 12.51 2.68
C GLN A 403 12.21 11.22 2.47
N LEU A 404 10.88 11.33 2.39
CA LEU A 404 10.05 10.23 1.95
C LEU A 404 9.97 10.16 0.43
N TRP A 405 10.08 8.96 -0.08
CA TRP A 405 9.96 8.62 -1.49
C TRP A 405 8.95 7.50 -1.67
N ILE A 406 8.26 7.49 -2.79
CA ILE A 406 7.37 6.41 -3.19
C ILE A 406 7.96 5.71 -4.41
N LEU A 407 8.02 4.39 -4.34
CA LEU A 407 8.51 3.51 -5.40
C LEU A 407 7.37 2.66 -5.95
N ASP A 408 7.22 2.62 -7.26
CA ASP A 408 6.47 1.57 -7.96
C ASP A 408 7.35 0.34 -8.13
N CYS A 409 7.03 -0.76 -7.47
CA CYS A 409 7.81 -1.99 -7.46
C CYS A 409 7.82 -2.74 -8.81
N GLU A 410 6.87 -2.44 -9.69
CA GLU A 410 6.79 -3.03 -11.04
C GLU A 410 7.69 -2.29 -12.03
N SER A 411 7.58 -0.96 -12.13
CA SER A 411 8.35 -0.15 -13.08
C SER A 411 9.70 0.33 -12.56
N GLY A 412 9.89 0.35 -11.23
CA GLY A 412 11.07 0.94 -10.59
C GLY A 412 11.04 2.49 -10.56
N ARG A 413 9.93 3.12 -10.99
CA ARG A 413 9.77 4.58 -10.90
C ARG A 413 9.72 5.00 -9.44
N ALA A 414 10.59 5.94 -9.05
CA ALA A 414 10.57 6.53 -7.73
C ALA A 414 10.23 8.03 -7.82
N ARG A 415 9.40 8.53 -6.89
CA ARG A 415 9.06 9.95 -6.77
C ARG A 415 9.23 10.45 -5.35
N GLN A 416 9.69 11.67 -5.20
CA GLN A 416 9.81 12.32 -3.91
C GLN A 416 8.42 12.74 -3.40
N LEU A 417 8.13 12.42 -2.13
CA LEU A 417 6.86 12.76 -1.49
C LEU A 417 6.99 14.00 -0.61
N THR A 418 8.05 14.11 0.19
CA THR A 418 8.27 15.22 1.11
C THR A 418 9.46 16.08 0.70
N HIS A 419 9.42 17.36 1.10
CA HIS A 419 10.48 18.34 0.82
C HIS A 419 10.95 19.04 2.11
N ASN A 420 10.61 18.47 3.27
CA ASN A 420 11.03 18.94 4.59
C ASN A 420 12.45 18.43 4.90
N LYS A 421 12.99 18.76 6.09
CA LYS A 421 14.27 18.23 6.54
C LYS A 421 14.02 17.13 7.58
N GLY A 422 14.37 15.87 7.25
CA GLY A 422 14.41 14.79 8.21
C GLY A 422 13.17 13.89 8.26
N ALA A 423 12.34 13.86 7.24
CA ALA A 423 11.18 12.96 7.15
C ALA A 423 11.61 11.48 7.08
N ARG A 424 11.09 10.64 7.99
CA ARG A 424 11.47 9.23 8.17
C ARG A 424 10.37 8.42 8.86
N LEU A 425 10.58 7.10 8.99
CA LEU A 425 9.68 6.18 9.71
C LEU A 425 8.25 6.29 9.15
N ALA A 426 8.12 6.11 7.85
CA ALA A 426 6.84 6.21 7.17
C ALA A 426 5.94 5.01 7.45
N ALA A 427 4.64 5.25 7.57
CA ALA A 427 3.60 4.21 7.58
C ALA A 427 2.48 4.62 6.62
N TRP A 428 2.21 3.79 5.64
CA TRP A 428 1.10 4.02 4.71
C TRP A 428 -0.23 3.62 5.33
N SER A 429 -1.26 4.44 5.18
CA SER A 429 -2.61 4.13 5.69
C SER A 429 -3.29 3.04 4.87
N PRO A 430 -4.29 2.34 5.42
CA PRO A 430 -5.28 1.66 4.58
C PRO A 430 -5.98 2.67 3.67
N VAL A 431 -6.78 2.20 2.70
CA VAL A 431 -7.68 3.08 1.94
C VAL A 431 -8.66 3.70 2.93
N LEU A 432 -8.64 5.03 2.99
CA LEU A 432 -9.50 5.77 3.91
C LEU A 432 -10.86 6.03 3.26
N SER A 433 -11.93 5.84 4.01
CA SER A 433 -13.26 6.27 3.58
C SER A 433 -13.46 7.74 3.95
N ASN A 434 -14.01 8.53 3.03
CA ASN A 434 -14.56 9.82 3.43
C ASN A 434 -15.95 9.53 4.02
N PRO A 435 -16.22 9.86 5.30
CA PRO A 435 -17.52 9.59 5.92
C PRO A 435 -18.70 10.30 5.26
N GLU A 436 -18.47 11.26 4.35
CA GLU A 436 -19.48 12.07 3.69
C GLU A 436 -19.70 11.77 2.20
N VAL A 437 -18.89 10.91 1.58
CA VAL A 437 -19.06 10.51 0.17
C VAL A 437 -19.87 9.21 0.09
N GLY A 438 -21.16 9.30 0.35
CA GLY A 438 -22.09 8.23 0.06
C GLY A 438 -22.35 8.15 -1.45
N SER A 439 -21.98 7.04 -2.11
CA SER A 439 -22.48 6.75 -3.44
C SER A 439 -23.98 6.48 -3.37
N TYR A 440 -24.81 7.33 -3.95
CA TYR A 440 -26.21 7.00 -4.23
C TYR A 440 -26.23 6.11 -5.48
N SER A 441 -26.17 4.80 -5.28
CA SER A 441 -26.67 3.85 -6.30
C SER A 441 -28.18 3.89 -6.30
N GLN A 442 -28.78 4.44 -7.35
CA GLN A 442 -30.18 4.17 -7.71
C GLN A 442 -30.30 2.84 -8.43
#